data_bd961d39a4c96eb29f97aa0f60475cea
#
_entry.id   bd961d39a4c96eb29f97aa0f60475cea
#
_cell.length_a   1.000
_cell.length_b   1.000
_cell.length_c   1.000
_cell.angle_alpha   90.00
_cell.angle_beta   90.00
_cell.angle_gamma   90.00
#
_symmetry.space_group_name_H-M   'P 1'
#
loop_
_entity.id
_entity.type
_entity.pdbx_description
1 polymer ?
#
loop_
_entity_poly.entity_id
_entity_poly.type
_entity_poly.pdbx_seq_one_letter_code
_entity_poly.pdbx_strand_id
1 'polypeptide(L)'
;IDSMVDKRQLLGMTLEELKGVASEVGLPAYAAKQMADWIYKKKITRISEMTNIAVAKRALLEDSFEIGAYPPSEYQKSKDGTIKYLYAAGPGRFVESVYIPTDDRATLCVSSQVGCKMNCLFCMTGKQGFTANLTANQILNQIQSLPENDSLTNIVFMGMGEPLDNVDELFKVLEILTAPYGYAWSPKRITVSTIGVTKGLKRFLEESECHLAVSLHSPYPMERLSLMPVEKAFPAREVIDLIKQYDFSHQRRVSFEYIVFKNLNDSLKHAEALSCLLDGIPCRVNLIRFHAIPNVSLETSDIVKMEAFRDFLNTKGVVCTIRASRGEDIFAACGMLSTAKNVTFV
;
A
#
# COMPACT_ATOMS: atom_id res chain seq x y z
N ILE A 1 28.63 29.69 1.49
CA ILE A 1 27.75 28.74 2.21
C ILE A 1 26.37 28.92 1.61
N ASP A 2 26.14 28.26 0.46
CA ASP A 2 24.83 28.21 -0.17
C ASP A 2 23.91 27.44 0.75
N SER A 3 22.92 28.12 1.31
CA SER A 3 21.75 27.47 1.90
C SER A 3 21.03 26.74 0.76
N MET A 4 21.20 25.44 0.67
CA MET A 4 20.35 24.62 -0.19
C MET A 4 18.91 24.87 0.26
N VAL A 5 18.19 25.71 -0.46
CA VAL A 5 16.74 25.86 -0.28
C VAL A 5 16.14 24.52 -0.65
N ASP A 6 15.48 23.89 0.30
CA ASP A 6 14.82 22.60 0.10
C ASP A 6 13.69 22.83 -0.90
N LYS A 7 13.87 22.39 -2.15
CA LYS A 7 12.91 22.61 -3.22
C LYS A 7 11.67 21.75 -3.03
N ARG A 8 10.50 22.33 -3.31
CA ARG A 8 9.23 21.61 -3.26
C ARG A 8 9.10 20.67 -4.46
N GLN A 9 8.65 19.44 -4.22
CA GLN A 9 8.46 18.44 -5.26
C GLN A 9 7.11 18.62 -5.95
N LEU A 10 7.10 18.62 -7.30
CA LEU A 10 5.89 18.68 -8.12
C LEU A 10 5.22 17.30 -8.23
N LEU A 11 5.98 16.23 -8.32
CA LEU A 11 5.47 14.86 -8.27
C LEU A 11 4.80 14.62 -6.91
N GLY A 12 3.54 14.25 -6.93
CA GLY A 12 2.70 14.08 -5.75
C GLY A 12 1.74 15.25 -5.51
N MET A 13 1.80 16.31 -6.30
CA MET A 13 0.84 17.41 -6.26
C MET A 13 -0.43 17.07 -7.05
N THR A 14 -1.58 17.37 -6.46
CA THR A 14 -2.88 17.32 -7.15
C THR A 14 -2.99 18.43 -8.18
N LEU A 15 -4.00 18.37 -9.06
CA LEU A 15 -4.24 19.43 -10.04
C LEU A 15 -4.47 20.79 -9.35
N GLU A 16 -5.20 20.82 -8.23
CA GLU A 16 -5.44 22.06 -7.47
C GLU A 16 -4.13 22.62 -6.89
N GLU A 17 -3.27 21.77 -6.38
CA GLU A 17 -1.94 22.18 -5.90
C GLU A 17 -1.08 22.72 -7.05
N LEU A 18 -1.13 22.10 -8.24
CA LEU A 18 -0.43 22.56 -9.43
C LEU A 18 -0.98 23.90 -9.97
N LYS A 19 -2.28 24.15 -9.83
CA LYS A 19 -2.87 25.47 -10.12
C LYS A 19 -2.30 26.55 -9.21
N GLY A 20 -2.11 26.24 -7.93
CA GLY A 20 -1.43 27.12 -6.98
C GLY A 20 0.01 27.42 -7.40
N VAL A 21 0.76 26.43 -7.84
CA VAL A 21 2.12 26.58 -8.35
C VAL A 21 2.13 27.46 -9.61
N ALA A 22 1.23 27.22 -10.56
CA ALA A 22 1.10 28.03 -11.76
C ALA A 22 0.84 29.51 -11.44
N SER A 23 -0.06 29.78 -10.51
CA SER A 23 -0.35 31.13 -10.01
C SER A 23 0.87 31.78 -9.38
N GLU A 24 1.62 31.07 -8.56
CA GLU A 24 2.80 31.55 -7.85
C GLU A 24 3.90 32.05 -8.81
N VAL A 25 4.09 31.37 -9.92
CA VAL A 25 5.09 31.77 -10.95
C VAL A 25 4.51 32.61 -12.07
N GLY A 26 3.25 33.04 -11.95
CA GLY A 26 2.59 33.88 -12.96
C GLY A 26 2.31 33.16 -14.27
N LEU A 27 1.96 31.87 -14.21
CA LEU A 27 1.44 31.09 -15.33
C LEU A 27 -0.09 31.11 -15.34
N PRO A 28 -0.74 30.99 -16.51
CA PRO A 28 -2.21 30.86 -16.57
C PRO A 28 -2.66 29.52 -15.97
N ALA A 29 -3.91 29.46 -15.52
CA ALA A 29 -4.47 28.30 -14.83
C ALA A 29 -4.38 26.99 -15.66
N TYR A 30 -4.50 27.07 -16.98
CA TYR A 30 -4.39 25.89 -17.85
C TYR A 30 -2.99 25.26 -17.85
N ALA A 31 -1.94 26.00 -17.45
CA ALA A 31 -0.60 25.48 -17.34
C ALA A 31 -0.49 24.35 -16.29
N ALA A 32 -1.37 24.33 -15.29
CA ALA A 32 -1.43 23.24 -14.32
C ALA A 32 -1.71 21.89 -14.99
N LYS A 33 -2.61 21.84 -15.96
CA LYS A 33 -2.87 20.61 -16.73
C LYS A 33 -1.67 20.22 -17.60
N GLN A 34 -0.98 21.20 -18.17
CA GLN A 34 0.26 20.94 -18.93
C GLN A 34 1.34 20.36 -18.02
N MET A 35 1.54 20.93 -16.84
CA MET A 35 2.49 20.38 -15.85
C MET A 35 2.11 18.97 -15.43
N ALA A 36 0.83 18.72 -15.12
CA ALA A 36 0.35 17.38 -14.77
C ALA A 36 0.62 16.35 -15.88
N ASP A 37 0.39 16.72 -17.14
CA ASP A 37 0.67 15.86 -18.29
C ASP A 37 2.17 15.49 -18.39
N TRP A 38 3.05 16.47 -18.21
CA TRP A 38 4.49 16.24 -18.17
C TRP A 38 4.91 15.33 -17.01
N ILE A 39 4.39 15.59 -15.82
CA ILE A 39 4.77 14.86 -14.60
C ILE A 39 4.22 13.43 -14.63
N TYR A 40 2.91 13.25 -14.88
CA TYR A 40 2.23 11.98 -14.67
C TYR A 40 2.10 11.10 -15.90
N LYS A 41 2.00 11.68 -17.10
CA LYS A 41 1.88 10.92 -18.36
C LYS A 41 3.22 10.75 -19.05
N LYS A 42 4.00 11.82 -19.17
CA LYS A 42 5.32 11.78 -19.79
C LYS A 42 6.43 11.38 -18.83
N LYS A 43 6.16 11.44 -17.53
CA LYS A 43 7.07 10.97 -16.45
C LYS A 43 8.46 11.59 -16.55
N ILE A 44 8.52 12.90 -16.77
CA ILE A 44 9.77 13.67 -16.85
C ILE A 44 10.49 13.66 -15.49
N THR A 45 11.79 13.88 -15.52
CA THR A 45 12.62 13.99 -14.31
C THR A 45 13.17 15.39 -14.07
N ARG A 46 13.03 16.28 -15.05
CA ARG A 46 13.53 17.67 -14.98
C ARG A 46 12.48 18.65 -15.50
N ILE A 47 12.34 19.79 -14.84
CA ILE A 47 11.41 20.87 -15.25
C ILE A 47 11.76 21.40 -16.63
N SER A 48 13.04 21.43 -17.01
CA SER A 48 13.50 21.87 -18.33
C SER A 48 12.90 21.08 -19.49
N GLU A 49 12.38 19.88 -19.25
CA GLU A 49 11.72 19.05 -20.26
C GLU A 49 10.29 19.51 -20.62
N MET A 50 9.70 20.41 -19.83
CA MET A 50 8.36 20.99 -20.09
C MET A 50 8.40 22.00 -21.25
N THR A 51 8.60 21.53 -22.47
CA THR A 51 8.92 22.37 -23.64
C THR A 51 7.80 23.29 -24.08
N ASN A 52 6.56 23.08 -23.69
CA ASN A 52 5.41 23.95 -23.94
C ASN A 52 5.22 25.05 -22.88
N ILE A 53 6.12 25.11 -21.88
CA ILE A 53 6.20 26.22 -20.93
C ILE A 53 7.40 27.10 -21.28
N ALA A 54 7.20 28.42 -21.31
CA ALA A 54 8.25 29.37 -21.66
C ALA A 54 9.51 29.19 -20.82
N VAL A 55 10.69 29.32 -21.44
CA VAL A 55 11.99 29.11 -20.79
C VAL A 55 12.14 29.92 -19.50
N ALA A 56 11.76 31.22 -19.53
CA ALA A 56 11.82 32.09 -18.36
C ALA A 56 10.94 31.57 -17.19
N LYS A 57 9.79 30.99 -17.50
CA LYS A 57 8.88 30.41 -16.49
C LYS A 57 9.40 29.08 -15.94
N ARG A 58 10.02 28.26 -16.77
CA ARG A 58 10.71 27.06 -16.33
C ARG A 58 11.84 27.38 -15.35
N ALA A 59 12.62 28.43 -15.64
CA ALA A 59 13.67 28.90 -14.73
C ALA A 59 13.10 29.33 -13.37
N LEU A 60 11.97 30.07 -13.34
CA LEU A 60 11.29 30.45 -12.11
C LEU A 60 10.77 29.22 -11.33
N LEU A 61 10.28 28.21 -12.03
CA LEU A 61 9.89 26.94 -11.39
C LEU A 61 11.10 26.24 -10.78
N GLU A 62 12.21 26.16 -11.51
CA GLU A 62 13.45 25.51 -11.03
C GLU A 62 14.09 26.20 -9.82
N ASP A 63 13.84 27.49 -9.61
CA ASP A 63 14.32 28.21 -8.42
C ASP A 63 13.71 27.65 -7.11
N SER A 64 12.42 27.26 -7.14
CA SER A 64 11.66 26.88 -5.95
C SER A 64 11.15 25.44 -5.95
N PHE A 65 11.18 24.77 -7.10
CA PHE A 65 10.61 23.43 -7.29
C PHE A 65 11.58 22.51 -8.01
N GLU A 66 11.33 21.24 -7.86
CA GLU A 66 11.91 20.15 -8.63
C GLU A 66 10.81 19.14 -8.98
N ILE A 67 11.06 18.23 -9.90
CA ILE A 67 10.09 17.15 -10.17
C ILE A 67 9.96 16.26 -8.95
N GLY A 68 11.07 15.87 -8.33
CA GLY A 68 11.06 14.99 -7.15
C GLY A 68 10.88 13.52 -7.52
N ALA A 69 11.35 13.11 -8.70
CA ALA A 69 11.43 11.72 -9.11
C ALA A 69 12.84 11.20 -8.86
N TYR A 70 12.95 10.24 -7.94
CA TYR A 70 14.22 9.68 -7.52
C TYR A 70 14.26 8.17 -7.77
N PRO A 71 15.32 7.65 -8.43
CA PRO A 71 15.48 6.23 -8.63
C PRO A 71 15.62 5.49 -7.30
N PRO A 72 15.32 4.17 -7.25
CA PRO A 72 15.58 3.38 -6.07
C PRO A 72 17.08 3.37 -5.74
N SER A 73 17.39 3.34 -4.44
CA SER A 73 18.78 3.31 -3.96
C SER A 73 19.42 1.93 -4.14
N GLU A 74 18.63 0.89 -3.95
CA GLU A 74 19.06 -0.51 -4.02
C GLU A 74 17.91 -1.40 -4.49
N TYR A 75 18.24 -2.60 -4.95
CA TYR A 75 17.25 -3.63 -5.25
C TYR A 75 17.78 -5.05 -4.97
N GLN A 76 16.86 -5.96 -4.74
CA GLN A 76 17.14 -7.39 -4.63
C GLN A 76 16.14 -8.16 -5.49
N LYS A 77 16.63 -9.14 -6.24
CA LYS A 77 15.80 -9.97 -7.12
C LYS A 77 15.71 -11.39 -6.59
N SER A 78 14.47 -11.86 -6.42
CA SER A 78 14.16 -13.24 -6.06
C SER A 78 14.30 -14.18 -7.23
N LYS A 79 14.49 -15.46 -6.92
CA LYS A 79 14.47 -16.55 -7.91
C LYS A 79 13.13 -16.68 -8.64
N ASP A 80 12.04 -16.26 -8.01
CA ASP A 80 10.69 -16.29 -8.59
C ASP A 80 10.34 -15.07 -9.45
N GLY A 81 11.30 -14.16 -9.67
CA GLY A 81 11.15 -12.95 -10.46
C GLY A 81 10.68 -11.72 -9.67
N THR A 82 10.28 -11.88 -8.42
CA THR A 82 9.94 -10.75 -7.53
C THR A 82 11.17 -9.88 -7.28
N ILE A 83 10.96 -8.55 -7.28
CA ILE A 83 12.04 -7.59 -7.03
C ILE A 83 11.64 -6.68 -5.89
N LYS A 84 12.49 -6.59 -4.87
CA LYS A 84 12.35 -5.66 -3.77
C LYS A 84 13.24 -4.44 -4.01
N TYR A 85 12.65 -3.26 -3.97
CA TYR A 85 13.32 -1.98 -4.15
C TYR A 85 13.38 -1.21 -2.85
N LEU A 86 14.50 -0.53 -2.62
CA LEU A 86 14.71 0.37 -1.49
C LEU A 86 14.71 1.81 -2.00
N TYR A 87 13.87 2.66 -1.41
CA TYR A 87 13.78 4.09 -1.73
C TYR A 87 14.14 4.95 -0.53
N ALA A 88 14.87 6.02 -0.77
CA ALA A 88 15.08 7.05 0.24
C ALA A 88 13.75 7.77 0.56
N ALA A 89 13.50 8.04 1.84
CA ALA A 89 12.30 8.69 2.36
C ALA A 89 12.65 9.79 3.36
N GLY A 90 13.64 10.60 3.03
CA GLY A 90 14.22 11.63 3.88
C GLY A 90 15.57 11.21 4.46
N PRO A 91 16.25 12.11 5.19
CA PRO A 91 17.59 11.86 5.74
C PRO A 91 17.64 10.61 6.63
N GLY A 92 18.43 9.61 6.23
CA GLY A 92 18.59 8.35 6.95
C GLY A 92 17.36 7.47 7.03
N ARG A 93 16.31 7.77 6.26
CA ARG A 93 15.04 7.02 6.22
C ARG A 93 14.85 6.36 4.89
N PHE A 94 14.35 5.14 4.92
CA PHE A 94 14.13 4.34 3.72
C PHE A 94 12.81 3.58 3.83
N VAL A 95 12.23 3.26 2.69
CA VAL A 95 11.09 2.33 2.58
C VAL A 95 11.35 1.31 1.50
N GLU A 96 10.73 0.16 1.64
CA GLU A 96 10.78 -0.92 0.67
C GLU A 96 9.47 -0.99 -0.11
N SER A 97 9.56 -1.29 -1.40
CA SER A 97 8.43 -1.69 -2.24
C SER A 97 8.77 -2.99 -2.96
N VAL A 98 7.75 -3.72 -3.39
CA VAL A 98 7.93 -5.04 -4.00
C VAL A 98 7.20 -5.12 -5.32
N TYR A 99 7.95 -5.34 -6.39
CA TYR A 99 7.42 -5.64 -7.73
C TYR A 99 7.23 -7.14 -7.88
N ILE A 100 6.00 -7.55 -8.18
CA ILE A 100 5.59 -8.96 -8.26
C ILE A 100 5.02 -9.26 -9.64
N PRO A 101 5.85 -9.74 -10.57
CA PRO A 101 5.39 -10.17 -11.88
C PRO A 101 4.79 -11.57 -11.83
N THR A 102 3.73 -11.79 -12.59
CA THR A 102 3.15 -13.09 -12.92
C THR A 102 2.88 -13.12 -14.42
N ASP A 103 2.40 -14.24 -14.96
CA ASP A 103 2.19 -14.39 -16.40
C ASP A 103 1.18 -13.37 -16.97
N ASP A 104 0.18 -13.00 -16.18
CA ASP A 104 -0.91 -12.10 -16.59
C ASP A 104 -0.97 -10.79 -15.81
N ARG A 105 -0.11 -10.61 -14.81
CA ARG A 105 -0.12 -9.44 -13.91
C ARG A 105 1.27 -8.97 -13.54
N ALA A 106 1.36 -7.68 -13.32
CA ALA A 106 2.50 -7.05 -12.67
C ALA A 106 1.97 -6.16 -11.53
N THR A 107 2.16 -6.60 -10.30
CA THR A 107 1.66 -5.92 -9.10
C THR A 107 2.80 -5.22 -8.37
N LEU A 108 2.60 -3.98 -7.96
CA LEU A 108 3.49 -3.28 -7.05
C LEU A 108 2.86 -3.20 -5.65
N CYS A 109 3.60 -3.69 -4.67
CA CYS A 109 3.29 -3.53 -3.26
C CYS A 109 3.98 -2.26 -2.75
N VAL A 110 3.18 -1.26 -2.34
CA VAL A 110 3.63 0.09 -2.01
C VAL A 110 3.57 0.33 -0.50
N SER A 111 4.57 1.01 0.02
CA SER A 111 4.64 1.46 1.41
C SER A 111 4.02 2.84 1.59
N SER A 112 3.39 3.08 2.73
CA SER A 112 2.73 4.33 3.10
C SER A 112 3.34 5.06 4.30
N GLN A 113 4.17 4.38 5.07
CA GLN A 113 4.87 4.94 6.24
C GLN A 113 6.27 4.35 6.36
N VAL A 114 7.16 5.08 7.03
CA VAL A 114 8.45 4.55 7.50
C VAL A 114 8.20 3.88 8.85
N GLY A 115 8.15 2.56 8.84
CA GLY A 115 7.71 1.77 10.01
C GLY A 115 6.19 1.77 10.19
N CYS A 116 5.70 1.27 11.33
CA CYS A 116 4.27 1.15 11.62
C CYS A 116 4.02 1.19 13.12
N LYS A 117 2.96 1.89 13.54
CA LYS A 117 2.52 1.99 14.96
C LYS A 117 1.80 0.73 15.44
N MET A 118 1.29 -0.09 14.54
CA MET A 118 0.29 -1.11 14.87
C MET A 118 0.87 -2.30 15.63
N ASN A 119 2.17 -2.49 15.58
CA ASN A 119 2.93 -3.49 16.34
C ASN A 119 2.36 -4.92 16.23
N CYS A 120 1.90 -5.30 15.04
CA CYS A 120 1.43 -6.66 14.82
C CYS A 120 2.56 -7.67 15.05
N LEU A 121 2.27 -8.75 15.78
CA LEU A 121 3.27 -9.73 16.21
C LEU A 121 4.00 -10.42 15.06
N PHE A 122 3.32 -10.59 13.93
CA PHE A 122 3.79 -11.30 12.74
C PHE A 122 4.45 -10.39 11.69
N CYS A 123 4.66 -9.10 11.99
CA CYS A 123 5.07 -8.11 10.99
C CYS A 123 6.38 -7.42 11.38
N MET A 124 7.39 -7.52 10.52
CA MET A 124 8.69 -6.85 10.71
C MET A 124 8.56 -5.33 10.78
N THR A 125 7.72 -4.74 9.94
CA THR A 125 7.46 -3.30 9.93
C THR A 125 6.89 -2.82 11.27
N GLY A 126 5.98 -3.60 11.85
CA GLY A 126 5.41 -3.30 13.17
C GLY A 126 6.46 -3.39 14.29
N LYS A 127 7.38 -4.36 14.20
CA LYS A 127 8.50 -4.50 15.14
C LYS A 127 9.55 -3.41 15.03
N GLN A 128 9.74 -2.86 13.84
CA GLN A 128 10.61 -1.71 13.61
C GLN A 128 10.11 -0.44 14.33
N GLY A 129 8.81 -0.35 14.58
CA GLY A 129 8.14 0.82 15.09
C GLY A 129 7.92 1.91 14.04
N PHE A 130 7.23 2.98 14.43
CA PHE A 130 6.88 4.08 13.55
C PHE A 130 7.95 5.20 13.60
N THR A 131 8.33 5.68 12.43
CA THR A 131 9.24 6.82 12.30
C THR A 131 8.54 8.03 11.68
N ALA A 132 7.88 7.88 10.54
CA ALA A 132 7.25 8.98 9.82
C ALA A 132 6.15 8.51 8.86
N ASN A 133 5.21 9.39 8.56
CA ASN A 133 4.34 9.26 7.40
C ASN A 133 5.13 9.58 6.13
N LEU A 134 4.86 8.83 5.05
CA LEU A 134 5.33 9.22 3.74
C LEU A 134 4.46 10.35 3.18
N THR A 135 5.10 11.27 2.47
CA THR A 135 4.37 12.28 1.67
C THR A 135 3.79 11.65 0.41
N ALA A 136 2.84 12.32 -0.22
CA ALA A 136 2.30 11.87 -1.51
C ALA A 136 3.41 11.71 -2.57
N ASN A 137 4.40 12.59 -2.58
CA ASN A 137 5.60 12.46 -3.41
C ASN A 137 6.34 11.14 -3.14
N GLN A 138 6.63 10.83 -1.89
CA GLN A 138 7.39 9.63 -1.50
C GLN A 138 6.61 8.34 -1.79
N ILE A 139 5.29 8.36 -1.66
CA ILE A 139 4.45 7.22 -2.03
C ILE A 139 4.43 7.04 -3.55
N LEU A 140 4.16 8.12 -4.29
CA LEU A 140 4.05 8.07 -5.75
C LEU A 140 5.40 7.78 -6.43
N ASN A 141 6.50 8.20 -5.82
CA ASN A 141 7.84 7.93 -6.32
C ASN A 141 8.14 6.43 -6.41
N GLN A 142 7.63 5.62 -5.48
CA GLN A 142 7.76 4.16 -5.54
C GLN A 142 7.09 3.57 -6.79
N ILE A 143 6.06 4.23 -7.29
CA ILE A 143 5.29 3.81 -8.48
C ILE A 143 5.95 4.36 -9.74
N GLN A 144 6.19 5.67 -9.81
CA GLN A 144 6.65 6.35 -11.01
C GLN A 144 8.13 6.08 -11.31
N SER A 145 8.97 5.98 -10.29
CA SER A 145 10.40 5.70 -10.43
C SER A 145 10.75 4.21 -10.40
N LEU A 146 9.73 3.34 -10.37
CA LEU A 146 9.92 1.92 -10.58
C LEU A 146 10.47 1.67 -12.00
N PRO A 147 11.57 0.93 -12.17
CA PRO A 147 12.10 0.62 -13.51
C PRO A 147 11.06 -0.04 -14.42
N GLU A 148 10.18 -0.89 -13.87
CA GLU A 148 9.14 -1.63 -14.58
C GLU A 148 7.77 -0.92 -14.58
N ASN A 149 7.71 0.40 -14.32
CA ASN A 149 6.43 1.10 -14.15
C ASN A 149 5.46 0.95 -15.34
N ASP A 150 5.96 0.86 -16.57
CA ASP A 150 5.13 0.71 -17.76
C ASP A 150 4.47 -0.67 -17.87
N SER A 151 4.98 -1.66 -17.15
CA SER A 151 4.43 -3.02 -17.09
C SER A 151 3.37 -3.19 -16.01
N LEU A 152 3.20 -2.22 -15.09
CA LEU A 152 2.30 -2.35 -13.96
C LEU A 152 0.84 -2.51 -14.40
N THR A 153 0.18 -3.51 -13.82
CA THR A 153 -1.27 -3.74 -13.98
C THR A 153 -2.05 -3.45 -12.72
N ASN A 154 -1.45 -3.62 -11.54
CA ASN A 154 -2.10 -3.49 -10.24
C ASN A 154 -1.17 -2.82 -9.21
N ILE A 155 -1.77 -2.10 -8.27
CA ILE A 155 -1.10 -1.54 -7.11
C ILE A 155 -1.83 -2.01 -5.85
N VAL A 156 -1.06 -2.44 -4.85
CA VAL A 156 -1.57 -2.79 -3.54
C VAL A 156 -0.82 -2.02 -2.46
N PHE A 157 -1.53 -1.35 -1.58
CA PHE A 157 -0.96 -0.68 -0.41
C PHE A 157 -0.88 -1.67 0.74
N MET A 158 0.03 -2.62 0.62
CA MET A 158 0.28 -3.71 1.57
C MET A 158 1.76 -3.77 1.99
N GLY A 159 2.51 -2.71 1.75
CA GLY A 159 3.90 -2.57 2.17
C GLY A 159 4.03 -2.13 3.61
N MET A 160 5.00 -1.27 3.87
CA MET A 160 5.27 -0.74 5.20
C MET A 160 4.23 0.31 5.59
N GLY A 161 3.72 0.20 6.83
CA GLY A 161 2.79 1.16 7.40
C GLY A 161 1.31 0.77 7.32
N GLU A 162 0.48 1.54 8.01
CA GLU A 162 -0.98 1.48 7.93
C GLU A 162 -1.46 2.63 7.03
N PRO A 163 -1.98 2.34 5.83
CA PRO A 163 -2.35 3.41 4.89
C PRO A 163 -3.39 4.39 5.44
N LEU A 164 -4.37 3.91 6.20
CA LEU A 164 -5.43 4.76 6.74
C LEU A 164 -5.03 5.53 8.02
N ASP A 165 -3.81 5.33 8.52
CA ASP A 165 -3.17 6.21 9.51
C ASP A 165 -2.46 7.40 8.83
N ASN A 166 -2.28 7.35 7.51
CA ASN A 166 -1.72 8.41 6.65
C ASN A 166 -2.72 8.81 5.56
N VAL A 167 -3.95 9.05 5.94
CA VAL A 167 -5.08 9.11 5.03
C VAL A 167 -5.02 10.30 4.06
N ASP A 168 -4.57 11.48 4.50
CA ASP A 168 -4.56 12.68 3.65
C ASP A 168 -3.56 12.53 2.48
N GLU A 169 -2.37 12.04 2.75
CA GLU A 169 -1.37 11.78 1.71
C GLU A 169 -1.79 10.61 0.81
N LEU A 170 -2.39 9.57 1.39
CA LEU A 170 -2.96 8.47 0.62
C LEU A 170 -4.04 8.96 -0.36
N PHE A 171 -4.95 9.82 0.07
CA PHE A 171 -6.03 10.31 -0.81
C PHE A 171 -5.51 11.15 -1.96
N LYS A 172 -4.48 11.95 -1.75
CA LYS A 172 -3.80 12.65 -2.87
C LYS A 172 -3.25 11.66 -3.90
N VAL A 173 -2.61 10.60 -3.43
CA VAL A 173 -2.07 9.55 -4.31
C VAL A 173 -3.18 8.83 -5.06
N LEU A 174 -4.27 8.44 -4.40
CA LEU A 174 -5.40 7.78 -5.04
C LEU A 174 -6.09 8.69 -6.07
N GLU A 175 -6.22 9.98 -5.80
CA GLU A 175 -6.71 10.96 -6.77
C GLU A 175 -5.82 11.00 -8.01
N ILE A 176 -4.52 11.17 -7.84
CA ILE A 176 -3.56 11.24 -8.95
C ILE A 176 -3.55 9.95 -9.77
N LEU A 177 -3.65 8.79 -9.11
CA LEU A 177 -3.68 7.50 -9.81
C LEU A 177 -4.94 7.32 -10.66
N THR A 178 -6.08 7.85 -10.23
CA THR A 178 -7.38 7.58 -10.87
C THR A 178 -7.90 8.76 -11.71
N ALA A 179 -7.47 9.98 -11.45
CA ALA A 179 -7.95 11.15 -12.16
C ALA A 179 -7.44 11.22 -13.63
N PRO A 180 -8.24 11.78 -14.54
CA PRO A 180 -7.85 11.94 -15.96
C PRO A 180 -6.58 12.78 -16.16
N TYR A 181 -6.29 13.73 -15.27
CA TYR A 181 -5.07 14.54 -15.36
C TYR A 181 -3.81 13.78 -14.89
N GLY A 182 -3.98 12.72 -14.12
CA GLY A 182 -2.92 11.89 -13.60
C GLY A 182 -2.72 10.61 -14.43
N TYR A 183 -2.66 9.46 -13.76
CA TYR A 183 -2.44 8.18 -14.46
C TYR A 183 -3.70 7.61 -15.11
N ALA A 184 -4.88 8.11 -14.75
CA ALA A 184 -6.19 7.68 -15.28
C ALA A 184 -6.44 6.16 -15.12
N TRP A 185 -5.94 5.55 -14.05
CA TRP A 185 -6.15 4.14 -13.76
C TRP A 185 -7.58 3.87 -13.27
N SER A 186 -8.11 2.70 -13.62
CA SER A 186 -9.33 2.23 -13.00
C SER A 186 -9.10 1.96 -11.50
N PRO A 187 -10.01 2.40 -10.63
CA PRO A 187 -9.93 2.09 -9.19
C PRO A 187 -9.86 0.59 -8.89
N LYS A 188 -10.39 -0.26 -9.78
CA LYS A 188 -10.32 -1.73 -9.66
C LYS A 188 -8.91 -2.30 -9.73
N ARG A 189 -7.95 -1.53 -10.21
CA ARG A 189 -6.53 -1.92 -10.28
C ARG A 189 -5.76 -1.57 -9.00
N ILE A 190 -6.44 -0.94 -8.02
CA ILE A 190 -5.83 -0.44 -6.80
C ILE A 190 -6.54 -1.05 -5.60
N THR A 191 -5.77 -1.62 -4.68
CA THR A 191 -6.25 -2.16 -3.41
C THR A 191 -5.58 -1.46 -2.25
N VAL A 192 -6.36 -0.96 -1.30
CA VAL A 192 -5.87 -0.40 -0.04
C VAL A 192 -6.13 -1.41 1.07
N SER A 193 -5.05 -1.79 1.77
CA SER A 193 -5.12 -2.67 2.94
C SER A 193 -5.16 -1.85 4.22
N THR A 194 -5.93 -2.29 5.19
CA THR A 194 -6.04 -1.63 6.50
C THR A 194 -6.33 -2.64 7.60
N ILE A 195 -5.89 -2.31 8.81
CA ILE A 195 -6.32 -3.00 10.03
C ILE A 195 -7.69 -2.52 10.52
N GLY A 196 -8.23 -1.45 9.93
CA GLY A 196 -9.54 -0.90 10.24
C GLY A 196 -9.53 0.39 11.07
N VAL A 197 -8.56 1.29 10.86
CA VAL A 197 -8.55 2.62 11.49
C VAL A 197 -9.86 3.34 11.14
N THR A 198 -10.79 3.44 12.10
CA THR A 198 -12.21 3.74 11.88
C THR A 198 -12.43 5.03 11.09
N LYS A 199 -11.80 6.13 11.51
CA LYS A 199 -11.96 7.43 10.85
C LYS A 199 -11.48 7.40 9.40
N GLY A 200 -10.32 6.82 9.15
CA GLY A 200 -9.76 6.68 7.82
C GLY A 200 -10.58 5.71 6.97
N LEU A 201 -11.02 4.61 7.55
CA LEU A 201 -11.87 3.61 6.88
C LEU A 201 -13.21 4.22 6.43
N LYS A 202 -13.88 4.96 7.30
CA LYS A 202 -15.14 5.63 6.94
C LYS A 202 -14.95 6.56 5.76
N ARG A 203 -13.93 7.40 5.80
CA ARG A 203 -13.59 8.29 4.70
C ARG A 203 -13.29 7.52 3.41
N PHE A 204 -12.52 6.44 3.50
CA PHE A 204 -12.21 5.58 2.36
C PHE A 204 -13.47 4.96 1.73
N LEU A 205 -14.38 4.46 2.55
CA LEU A 205 -15.65 3.89 2.09
C LEU A 205 -16.55 4.93 1.41
N GLU A 206 -16.51 6.18 1.85
CA GLU A 206 -17.33 7.27 1.31
C GLU A 206 -16.72 7.94 0.07
N GLU A 207 -15.40 8.09 0.00
CA GLU A 207 -14.74 8.94 -0.99
C GLU A 207 -13.93 8.17 -2.04
N SER A 208 -13.66 6.88 -1.86
CA SER A 208 -12.86 6.07 -2.80
C SER A 208 -13.65 4.90 -3.37
N GLU A 209 -13.38 4.59 -4.63
CA GLU A 209 -13.90 3.39 -5.32
C GLU A 209 -12.85 2.27 -5.44
N CYS A 210 -11.66 2.46 -4.88
CA CYS A 210 -10.62 1.44 -4.87
C CYS A 210 -11.04 0.22 -4.04
N HIS A 211 -10.44 -0.94 -4.33
CA HIS A 211 -10.67 -2.15 -3.56
C HIS A 211 -10.16 -2.02 -2.14
N LEU A 212 -10.85 -2.64 -1.20
CA LEU A 212 -10.51 -2.69 0.21
C LEU A 212 -10.05 -4.09 0.60
N ALA A 213 -8.94 -4.16 1.34
CA ALA A 213 -8.49 -5.37 2.01
C ALA A 213 -8.38 -5.09 3.51
N VAL A 214 -8.98 -5.95 4.34
CA VAL A 214 -8.96 -5.82 5.80
C VAL A 214 -8.12 -6.91 6.40
N SER A 215 -7.10 -6.54 7.18
CA SER A 215 -6.29 -7.48 7.96
C SER A 215 -7.08 -7.98 9.16
N LEU A 216 -7.51 -9.22 9.12
CA LEU A 216 -8.39 -9.82 10.13
C LEU A 216 -7.67 -10.82 11.04
N HIS A 217 -7.13 -11.87 10.48
CA HIS A 217 -6.28 -12.90 11.07
C HIS A 217 -6.88 -13.77 12.20
N SER A 218 -8.00 -13.37 12.78
CA SER A 218 -8.83 -14.21 13.66
C SER A 218 -10.24 -13.68 13.77
N PRO A 219 -11.26 -14.57 13.87
CA PRO A 219 -12.64 -14.20 14.18
C PRO A 219 -12.88 -13.96 15.67
N TYR A 220 -11.92 -14.33 16.53
CA TYR A 220 -12.04 -14.23 17.99
C TYR A 220 -11.28 -13.02 18.52
N PRO A 221 -11.95 -12.09 19.25
CA PRO A 221 -11.31 -10.85 19.71
C PRO A 221 -10.06 -11.03 20.56
N MET A 222 -10.06 -11.96 21.50
CA MET A 222 -8.92 -12.21 22.39
C MET A 222 -7.73 -12.78 21.63
N GLU A 223 -7.98 -13.64 20.67
CA GLU A 223 -6.95 -14.22 19.81
C GLU A 223 -6.39 -13.17 18.86
N ARG A 224 -7.27 -12.37 18.23
CA ARG A 224 -6.84 -11.25 17.41
C ARG A 224 -6.02 -10.23 18.19
N LEU A 225 -6.41 -9.95 19.44
CA LEU A 225 -5.65 -9.04 20.34
C LEU A 225 -4.22 -9.55 20.58
N SER A 226 -4.05 -10.86 20.73
CA SER A 226 -2.71 -11.45 20.90
C SER A 226 -1.81 -11.30 19.68
N LEU A 227 -2.39 -11.28 18.49
CA LEU A 227 -1.70 -11.10 17.21
C LEU A 227 -1.54 -9.63 16.82
N MET A 228 -2.57 -8.82 17.12
CA MET A 228 -2.72 -7.44 16.68
C MET A 228 -3.22 -6.58 17.85
N PRO A 229 -2.33 -5.86 18.54
CA PRO A 229 -2.72 -5.00 19.67
C PRO A 229 -3.78 -3.95 19.33
N VAL A 230 -3.92 -3.62 18.04
CA VAL A 230 -4.93 -2.67 17.54
C VAL A 230 -6.38 -3.13 17.75
N GLU A 231 -6.63 -4.40 18.02
CA GLU A 231 -7.95 -4.92 18.37
C GLU A 231 -8.58 -4.15 19.54
N LYS A 232 -7.74 -3.68 20.47
CA LYS A 232 -8.18 -2.87 21.60
C LYS A 232 -8.75 -1.53 21.17
N ALA A 233 -8.16 -0.90 20.16
CA ALA A 233 -8.58 0.43 19.66
C ALA A 233 -9.60 0.33 18.52
N PHE A 234 -9.48 -0.69 17.68
CA PHE A 234 -10.30 -0.93 16.49
C PHE A 234 -10.75 -2.39 16.43
N PRO A 235 -11.75 -2.78 17.25
CA PRO A 235 -12.25 -4.14 17.27
C PRO A 235 -12.74 -4.59 15.89
N ALA A 236 -12.38 -5.80 15.49
CA ALA A 236 -12.76 -6.35 14.17
C ALA A 236 -14.27 -6.31 13.93
N ARG A 237 -15.06 -6.57 14.96
CA ARG A 237 -16.52 -6.50 14.86
C ARG A 237 -17.02 -5.12 14.47
N GLU A 238 -16.48 -4.06 15.08
CA GLU A 238 -16.85 -2.68 14.75
C GLU A 238 -16.42 -2.30 13.32
N VAL A 239 -15.25 -2.76 12.89
CA VAL A 239 -14.78 -2.59 11.50
C VAL A 239 -15.74 -3.25 10.53
N ILE A 240 -16.16 -4.47 10.80
CA ILE A 240 -17.10 -5.23 9.97
C ILE A 240 -18.48 -4.59 9.97
N ASP A 241 -18.97 -4.14 11.13
CA ASP A 241 -20.26 -3.46 11.25
C ASP A 241 -20.27 -2.14 10.46
N LEU A 242 -19.16 -1.41 10.46
CA LEU A 242 -19.01 -0.23 9.62
C LEU A 242 -19.06 -0.58 8.12
N ILE A 243 -18.35 -1.61 7.70
CA ILE A 243 -18.34 -2.07 6.31
C ILE A 243 -19.76 -2.48 5.85
N LYS A 244 -20.52 -3.12 6.71
CA LYS A 244 -21.92 -3.54 6.40
C LYS A 244 -22.86 -2.37 6.10
N GLN A 245 -22.54 -1.15 6.46
CA GLN A 245 -23.33 0.04 6.19
C GLN A 245 -23.21 0.54 4.74
N TYR A 246 -22.28 -0.02 3.94
CA TYR A 246 -22.00 0.42 2.58
C TYR A 246 -22.35 -0.68 1.56
N ASP A 247 -22.69 -0.24 0.35
CA ASP A 247 -23.00 -1.14 -0.76
C ASP A 247 -21.76 -1.43 -1.61
N PHE A 248 -21.44 -2.71 -1.78
CA PHE A 248 -20.34 -3.20 -2.60
C PHE A 248 -20.81 -3.96 -3.84
N SER A 249 -22.10 -3.89 -4.17
CA SER A 249 -22.71 -4.71 -5.22
C SER A 249 -22.23 -4.34 -6.64
N HIS A 250 -21.74 -3.13 -6.85
CA HIS A 250 -21.52 -2.65 -8.22
C HIS A 250 -20.07 -2.70 -8.71
N GLN A 251 -19.06 -2.41 -7.91
CA GLN A 251 -17.69 -2.36 -8.45
C GLN A 251 -16.57 -2.63 -7.45
N ARG A 252 -16.74 -2.18 -6.22
CA ARG A 252 -15.71 -2.32 -5.19
C ARG A 252 -15.68 -3.75 -4.65
N ARG A 253 -14.48 -4.32 -4.57
CA ARG A 253 -14.24 -5.58 -3.89
C ARG A 253 -13.78 -5.35 -2.47
N VAL A 254 -14.31 -6.12 -1.54
CA VAL A 254 -13.80 -6.23 -0.17
C VAL A 254 -13.20 -7.62 -0.01
N SER A 255 -11.96 -7.66 0.50
CA SER A 255 -11.30 -8.89 0.89
C SER A 255 -10.87 -8.82 2.35
N PHE A 256 -10.82 -9.97 2.99
CA PHE A 256 -10.28 -10.14 4.34
C PHE A 256 -9.02 -10.98 4.25
N GLU A 257 -7.93 -10.43 4.73
CA GLU A 257 -6.63 -11.08 4.75
C GLU A 257 -6.50 -11.89 6.04
N TYR A 258 -6.09 -13.13 5.93
CA TYR A 258 -6.03 -14.08 7.02
C TYR A 258 -4.76 -14.90 6.94
N ILE A 259 -3.77 -14.55 7.78
CA ILE A 259 -2.54 -15.34 7.91
C ILE A 259 -2.86 -16.56 8.76
N VAL A 260 -2.51 -17.74 8.26
CA VAL A 260 -2.85 -19.00 8.91
C VAL A 260 -1.66 -19.49 9.72
N PHE A 261 -1.82 -19.47 11.07
CA PHE A 261 -0.81 -19.91 12.02
C PHE A 261 -1.13 -21.30 12.54
N LYS A 262 -0.11 -22.15 12.60
CA LYS A 262 -0.22 -23.51 13.08
C LYS A 262 -0.73 -23.58 14.52
N ASN A 263 -1.78 -24.37 14.74
CA ASN A 263 -2.41 -24.62 16.04
C ASN A 263 -2.91 -23.36 16.77
N LEU A 264 -3.06 -22.24 16.08
CA LEU A 264 -3.56 -21.00 16.66
C LEU A 264 -4.93 -20.63 16.08
N ASN A 265 -4.99 -20.39 14.77
CA ASN A 265 -6.19 -19.91 14.07
C ASN A 265 -6.58 -20.77 12.85
N ASP A 266 -6.04 -21.98 12.73
CA ASP A 266 -6.11 -22.84 11.54
C ASP A 266 -7.16 -23.97 11.61
N SER A 267 -8.01 -23.98 12.65
CA SER A 267 -9.03 -25.02 12.80
C SER A 267 -10.31 -24.72 11.99
N LEU A 268 -11.10 -25.75 11.72
CA LEU A 268 -12.40 -25.58 11.08
C LEU A 268 -13.40 -24.78 11.94
N LYS A 269 -13.24 -24.76 13.26
CA LYS A 269 -14.00 -23.87 14.15
C LYS A 269 -13.73 -22.39 13.85
N HIS A 270 -12.47 -22.06 13.54
CA HIS A 270 -12.12 -20.70 13.10
C HIS A 270 -12.74 -20.35 11.75
N ALA A 271 -12.75 -21.31 10.81
CA ALA A 271 -13.39 -21.11 9.52
C ALA A 271 -14.91 -20.90 9.67
N GLU A 272 -15.57 -21.67 10.53
CA GLU A 272 -16.99 -21.51 10.83
C GLU A 272 -17.29 -20.16 11.48
N ALA A 273 -16.54 -19.79 12.53
CA ALA A 273 -16.69 -18.49 13.19
C ALA A 273 -16.45 -17.32 12.20
N LEU A 274 -15.48 -17.46 11.31
CA LEU A 274 -15.20 -16.47 10.27
C LEU A 274 -16.37 -16.35 9.28
N SER A 275 -16.94 -17.46 8.84
CA SER A 275 -18.11 -17.44 7.94
C SER A 275 -19.31 -16.74 8.58
N CYS A 276 -19.54 -16.96 9.88
CA CYS A 276 -20.59 -16.28 10.64
C CYS A 276 -20.32 -14.78 10.79
N LEU A 277 -19.07 -14.42 11.09
CA LEU A 277 -18.66 -13.02 11.27
C LEU A 277 -18.84 -12.20 9.98
N LEU A 278 -18.57 -12.81 8.84
CA LEU A 278 -18.62 -12.15 7.52
C LEU A 278 -19.99 -12.30 6.82
N ASP A 279 -20.96 -12.93 7.47
CA ASP A 279 -22.28 -13.10 6.90
C ASP A 279 -22.91 -11.76 6.54
N GLY A 280 -23.52 -11.70 5.35
CA GLY A 280 -24.14 -10.48 4.81
C GLY A 280 -23.18 -9.51 4.12
N ILE A 281 -21.88 -9.81 4.04
CA ILE A 281 -20.91 -9.01 3.27
C ILE A 281 -20.53 -9.77 2.00
N PRO A 282 -20.74 -9.21 0.79
CA PRO A 282 -20.14 -9.73 -0.44
C PRO A 282 -18.62 -9.53 -0.37
N CYS A 283 -17.87 -10.56 -0.01
CA CYS A 283 -16.44 -10.45 0.23
C CYS A 283 -15.68 -11.69 -0.23
N ARG A 284 -14.36 -11.59 -0.18
CA ARG A 284 -13.41 -12.69 -0.36
C ARG A 284 -12.54 -12.82 0.87
N VAL A 285 -12.07 -14.02 1.13
CA VAL A 285 -11.04 -14.30 2.13
C VAL A 285 -9.78 -14.78 1.42
N ASN A 286 -8.65 -14.14 1.69
CA ASN A 286 -7.36 -14.56 1.21
C ASN A 286 -6.58 -15.17 2.37
N LEU A 287 -6.32 -16.47 2.28
CA LEU A 287 -5.44 -17.16 3.21
C LEU A 287 -4.00 -16.92 2.81
N ILE A 288 -3.20 -16.52 3.78
CA ILE A 288 -1.79 -16.17 3.61
C ILE A 288 -0.95 -17.14 4.44
N ARG A 289 0.09 -17.70 3.81
CA ARG A 289 1.10 -18.46 4.52
C ARG A 289 1.93 -17.52 5.39
N PHE A 290 2.14 -17.87 6.64
CA PHE A 290 3.04 -17.13 7.52
C PHE A 290 4.49 -17.35 7.11
N HIS A 291 5.26 -16.28 7.10
CA HIS A 291 6.70 -16.32 6.88
C HIS A 291 7.40 -15.98 8.19
N ALA A 292 8.25 -16.90 8.65
CA ALA A 292 8.95 -16.74 9.91
C ALA A 292 9.78 -15.45 9.93
N ILE A 293 9.66 -14.72 11.03
CA ILE A 293 10.42 -13.50 11.30
C ILE A 293 11.20 -13.68 12.61
N PRO A 294 12.30 -12.94 12.81
CA PRO A 294 13.12 -13.06 14.02
C PRO A 294 12.33 -12.81 15.29
N ASN A 295 12.68 -13.56 16.34
CA ASN A 295 12.14 -13.41 17.70
C ASN A 295 10.62 -13.59 17.82
N VAL A 296 10.02 -14.36 16.93
CA VAL A 296 8.59 -14.71 16.93
C VAL A 296 8.45 -16.22 16.83
N SER A 297 7.77 -16.80 17.81
CA SER A 297 7.57 -18.26 17.91
C SER A 297 6.34 -18.78 17.17
N LEU A 298 5.74 -17.97 16.28
CA LEU A 298 4.64 -18.40 15.43
C LEU A 298 5.17 -19.29 14.30
N GLU A 299 4.36 -20.27 13.92
CA GLU A 299 4.66 -21.19 12.81
C GLU A 299 3.56 -21.12 11.75
N THR A 300 3.93 -21.36 10.50
CA THR A 300 2.95 -21.49 9.43
C THR A 300 2.13 -22.77 9.57
N SER A 301 0.84 -22.70 9.25
CA SER A 301 -0.02 -23.88 9.22
C SER A 301 0.36 -24.84 8.09
N ASP A 302 0.02 -26.09 8.26
CA ASP A 302 0.20 -27.10 7.21
C ASP A 302 -0.73 -26.81 6.02
N ILE A 303 -0.24 -27.06 4.81
CA ILE A 303 -1.02 -26.79 3.58
C ILE A 303 -2.35 -27.56 3.55
N VAL A 304 -2.37 -28.79 4.06
CA VAL A 304 -3.60 -29.61 4.13
C VAL A 304 -4.67 -28.94 4.99
N LYS A 305 -4.28 -28.35 6.14
CA LYS A 305 -5.21 -27.57 6.98
C LYS A 305 -5.67 -26.29 6.30
N MET A 306 -4.79 -25.60 5.60
CA MET A 306 -5.15 -24.38 4.85
C MET A 306 -6.14 -24.69 3.73
N GLU A 307 -5.93 -25.78 3.01
CA GLU A 307 -6.84 -26.24 1.97
C GLU A 307 -8.23 -26.64 2.54
N ALA A 308 -8.24 -27.35 3.67
CA ALA A 308 -9.49 -27.70 4.36
C ALA A 308 -10.24 -26.44 4.85
N PHE A 309 -9.53 -25.46 5.37
CA PHE A 309 -10.09 -24.17 5.77
C PHE A 309 -10.69 -23.41 4.60
N ARG A 310 -9.95 -23.31 3.49
CA ARG A 310 -10.43 -22.72 2.23
C ARG A 310 -11.70 -23.41 1.73
N ASP A 311 -11.68 -24.73 1.65
CA ASP A 311 -12.78 -25.50 1.10
C ASP A 311 -14.04 -25.39 1.96
N PHE A 312 -13.88 -25.36 3.28
CA PHE A 312 -14.98 -25.13 4.22
C PHE A 312 -15.64 -23.76 3.95
N LEU A 313 -14.87 -22.68 3.85
CA LEU A 313 -15.41 -21.34 3.56
C LEU A 313 -16.14 -21.30 2.22
N ASN A 314 -15.58 -21.94 1.19
CA ASN A 314 -16.23 -22.02 -0.12
C ASN A 314 -17.57 -22.76 -0.04
N THR A 315 -17.71 -23.82 0.78
CA THR A 315 -18.99 -24.50 1.00
C THR A 315 -20.02 -23.62 1.70
N LYS A 316 -19.57 -22.61 2.46
CA LYS A 316 -20.44 -21.62 3.12
C LYS A 316 -20.77 -20.41 2.22
N GLY A 317 -20.35 -20.43 0.97
CA GLY A 317 -20.58 -19.33 0.03
C GLY A 317 -19.62 -18.15 0.17
N VAL A 318 -18.57 -18.28 0.99
CA VAL A 318 -17.50 -17.28 1.11
C VAL A 318 -16.36 -17.67 0.18
N VAL A 319 -16.12 -16.87 -0.86
CA VAL A 319 -15.02 -17.12 -1.80
C VAL A 319 -13.69 -17.03 -1.04
N CYS A 320 -12.99 -18.13 -0.97
CA CYS A 320 -11.70 -18.23 -0.28
C CYS A 320 -10.63 -18.78 -1.21
N THR A 321 -9.46 -18.13 -1.20
CA THR A 321 -8.28 -18.57 -1.96
C THR A 321 -7.05 -18.58 -1.06
N ILE A 322 -6.06 -19.40 -1.41
CA ILE A 322 -4.74 -19.40 -0.79
C ILE A 322 -3.82 -18.58 -1.68
N ARG A 323 -3.22 -17.52 -1.15
CA ARG A 323 -2.28 -16.68 -1.90
C ARG A 323 -0.93 -17.39 -2.06
N ALA A 324 -0.39 -17.35 -3.26
CA ALA A 324 0.96 -17.80 -3.50
C ALA A 324 1.98 -16.89 -2.79
N SER A 325 2.94 -17.49 -2.11
CA SER A 325 4.07 -16.76 -1.53
C SER A 325 5.05 -16.33 -2.61
N ARG A 326 5.52 -15.08 -2.54
CA ARG A 326 6.46 -14.50 -3.49
C ARG A 326 7.57 -13.76 -2.76
N GLY A 327 8.80 -13.89 -3.26
CA GLY A 327 9.95 -13.13 -2.73
C GLY A 327 10.38 -13.50 -1.32
N GLU A 328 10.09 -14.71 -0.84
CA GLU A 328 10.46 -15.16 0.51
C GLU A 328 11.97 -15.15 0.71
N ASP A 329 12.73 -15.59 -0.28
CA ASP A 329 14.20 -15.69 -0.26
C ASP A 329 14.92 -14.34 -0.14
N ILE A 330 14.22 -13.24 -0.42
CA ILE A 330 14.75 -11.86 -0.32
C ILE A 330 14.01 -11.03 0.74
N PHE A 331 13.29 -11.65 1.66
CA PHE A 331 12.46 -10.97 2.67
C PHE A 331 11.46 -9.95 2.07
N ALA A 332 10.83 -10.33 0.96
CA ALA A 332 9.83 -9.50 0.27
C ALA A 332 8.40 -10.00 0.43
N ALA A 333 8.18 -11.14 1.07
CA ALA A 333 6.85 -11.67 1.33
C ALA A 333 6.08 -10.82 2.36
N CYS A 334 4.76 -11.01 2.45
CA CYS A 334 3.90 -10.26 3.36
C CYS A 334 4.40 -10.33 4.81
N GLY A 335 4.50 -9.17 5.46
CA GLY A 335 4.99 -9.03 6.83
C GLY A 335 6.51 -9.01 6.99
N MET A 336 7.29 -9.20 5.94
CA MET A 336 8.75 -9.30 6.01
C MET A 336 9.48 -7.98 5.71
N LEU A 337 8.81 -6.94 5.22
CA LEU A 337 9.46 -5.67 4.87
C LEU A 337 9.96 -4.93 6.10
N SER A 338 11.18 -4.47 6.04
CA SER A 338 11.84 -3.70 7.09
C SER A 338 13.04 -2.93 6.53
N THR A 339 13.22 -1.71 6.98
CA THR A 339 14.40 -0.89 6.64
C THR A 339 15.52 -0.97 7.67
N ALA A 340 15.45 -1.89 8.62
CA ALA A 340 16.54 -2.16 9.53
C ALA A 340 17.74 -2.67 8.73
N LYS A 341 18.72 -1.80 8.49
CA LYS A 341 20.03 -2.20 7.97
C LYS A 341 20.62 -3.20 8.95
N ASN A 342 20.94 -4.40 8.47
CA ASN A 342 21.61 -5.47 9.21
C ASN A 342 20.78 -6.19 10.27
N VAL A 343 19.75 -6.91 9.86
CA VAL A 343 19.44 -8.15 10.55
C VAL A 343 20.29 -9.24 9.88
N THR A 344 21.54 -9.32 10.29
CA THR A 344 22.38 -10.49 9.98
C THR A 344 21.73 -11.65 10.71
N PHE A 345 21.07 -12.53 9.97
CA PHE A 345 20.61 -13.80 10.50
C PHE A 345 21.84 -14.68 10.67
N VAL A 346 22.24 -14.92 11.90
CA VAL A 346 23.16 -15.99 12.29
C VAL A 346 22.34 -17.24 12.49
#